data_46487a12bfe64894ab8e7436d4c0e3af
#
_entry.id   46487a12bfe64894ab8e7436d4c0e3af
#
_cell.length_a   1.000
_cell.length_b   1.000
_cell.length_c   1.000
_cell.angle_alpha   90.00
_cell.angle_beta   90.00
_cell.angle_gamma   90.00
#
_symmetry.space_group_name_H-M   'P 1'
#
loop_
_entity.id
_entity.type
_entity.pdbx_description
1 polymer ?
#
loop_
_entity_poly.entity_id
_entity_poly.type
_entity_poly.pdbx_seq_one_letter_code
_entity_poly.pdbx_strand_id
1 'polypeptide(L)'
;DAGRQMDILGLSTWLRYLDQHGVSVPFPPNAYQGSYVRDMAQQMTVAHCAKYVRPAEAVLAGTPGLPEADRADDEAKQQRELHLDALIARAKELLGPDWDYVHQHALNEQLADCRDDLEQFGVHFDVWFSEKALYDTGLVARCVALLEEKGHIYLQNGAKWFRSTAFGDEKDRVVQRENGLYTYFASDIAYHLNKFERGFDKVINIWGADHHGYIPRVSGAVKALDLDAAKLQVALVQFAVLYRNGQKASMSTRSGEFVTLRELRGEVGNDACRFFYALRKSDQHLDFDL
;
A
#
# COMPACT_ATOMS: atom_id res chain seq x y z
N ASP A 1 -4.20 -3.56 1.26
CA ASP A 1 -4.94 -4.13 2.38
C ASP A 1 -4.08 -5.05 3.28
N ALA A 2 -2.81 -5.15 3.02
CA ALA A 2 -1.84 -5.86 3.84
C ALA A 2 -0.62 -4.98 4.11
N GLY A 3 0.07 -5.27 5.23
CA GLY A 3 1.36 -4.66 5.57
C GLY A 3 1.30 -3.41 6.42
N ARG A 4 2.49 -2.91 6.75
CA ARG A 4 2.73 -1.86 7.73
C ARG A 4 1.97 -0.54 7.46
N GLN A 5 1.74 -0.18 6.19
CA GLN A 5 1.02 1.06 5.85
C GLN A 5 -0.43 1.02 6.35
N MET A 6 -1.06 -0.14 6.28
CA MET A 6 -2.42 -0.33 6.82
C MET A 6 -2.45 -0.29 8.35
N ASP A 7 -1.43 -0.86 8.99
CA ASP A 7 -1.27 -0.74 10.45
C ASP A 7 -1.11 0.72 10.88
N ILE A 8 -0.34 1.53 10.12
CA ILE A 8 -0.19 2.96 10.38
C ILE A 8 -1.54 3.69 10.23
N LEU A 9 -2.32 3.36 9.21
CA LEU A 9 -3.65 3.97 9.01
C LEU A 9 -4.60 3.61 10.14
N GLY A 10 -4.67 2.33 10.52
CA GLY A 10 -5.46 1.86 11.65
C GLY A 10 -5.07 2.54 12.96
N LEU A 11 -3.74 2.61 13.25
CA LEU A 11 -3.23 3.32 14.42
C LEU A 11 -3.63 4.81 14.38
N SER A 12 -3.45 5.48 13.24
CA SER A 12 -3.80 6.90 13.09
C SER A 12 -5.27 7.15 13.41
N THR A 13 -6.15 6.29 12.90
CA THR A 13 -7.59 6.35 13.14
C THR A 13 -7.90 6.16 14.64
N TRP A 14 -7.28 5.16 15.28
CA TRP A 14 -7.49 4.90 16.69
C TRP A 14 -6.96 6.03 17.58
N LEU A 15 -5.79 6.60 17.30
CA LEU A 15 -5.27 7.74 18.07
C LEU A 15 -6.18 8.98 17.95
N ARG A 16 -6.77 9.23 16.78
CA ARG A 16 -7.76 10.31 16.60
C ARG A 16 -9.07 10.00 17.34
N TYR A 17 -9.47 8.73 17.41
CA TYR A 17 -10.59 8.30 18.21
C TYR A 17 -10.33 8.54 19.71
N LEU A 18 -9.14 8.22 20.22
CA LEU A 18 -8.75 8.51 21.59
C LEU A 18 -8.79 10.03 21.89
N ASP A 19 -8.26 10.85 20.99
CA ASP A 19 -8.28 12.32 21.08
C ASP A 19 -9.72 12.86 21.19
N GLN A 20 -10.66 12.34 20.40
CA GLN A 20 -12.10 12.70 20.47
C GLN A 20 -12.76 12.32 21.81
N HIS A 21 -12.21 11.35 22.52
CA HIS A 21 -12.69 10.96 23.86
C HIS A 21 -11.89 11.59 25.00
N GLY A 22 -11.06 12.60 24.70
CA GLY A 22 -10.30 13.35 25.71
C GLY A 22 -9.04 12.63 26.19
N VAL A 23 -8.61 11.55 25.51
CA VAL A 23 -7.35 10.85 25.80
C VAL A 23 -6.25 11.41 24.91
N SER A 24 -5.37 12.23 25.51
CA SER A 24 -4.27 12.87 24.79
C SER A 24 -3.06 11.94 24.69
N VAL A 25 -2.76 11.50 23.46
CA VAL A 25 -1.54 10.78 23.11
C VAL A 25 -0.80 11.61 22.07
N PRO A 26 0.51 11.85 22.19
CA PRO A 26 1.27 12.57 21.17
C PRO A 26 1.10 11.89 19.82
N PHE A 27 0.60 12.64 18.82
CA PHE A 27 0.32 12.08 17.50
C PHE A 27 1.62 12.02 16.68
N PRO A 28 2.05 10.83 16.22
CA PRO A 28 3.32 10.68 15.51
C PRO A 28 3.35 11.48 14.21
N PRO A 29 4.43 12.26 13.93
CA PRO A 29 4.51 13.08 12.72
C PRO A 29 4.59 12.27 11.44
N ASN A 30 5.00 11.01 11.52
CA ASN A 30 5.06 10.05 10.41
C ASN A 30 3.82 9.15 10.30
N ALA A 31 2.75 9.43 11.08
CA ALA A 31 1.42 8.86 10.93
C ALA A 31 0.59 9.66 9.88
N TYR A 32 -0.62 9.20 9.55
CA TYR A 32 -1.50 9.88 8.60
C TYR A 32 -2.17 11.10 9.22
N GLN A 33 -1.84 12.30 8.71
CA GLN A 33 -2.26 13.59 9.27
C GLN A 33 -3.57 14.13 8.69
N GLY A 34 -4.08 13.59 7.59
CA GLY A 34 -5.23 14.12 6.85
C GLY A 34 -6.52 14.16 7.69
N SER A 35 -7.42 15.08 7.35
CA SER A 35 -8.72 15.26 8.02
C SER A 35 -9.59 14.01 7.97
N TYR A 36 -9.51 13.26 6.87
CA TYR A 36 -10.23 11.99 6.68
C TYR A 36 -10.00 10.98 7.81
N VAL A 37 -8.82 11.01 8.45
CA VAL A 37 -8.53 10.14 9.62
C VAL A 37 -9.39 10.50 10.82
N ARG A 38 -9.69 11.81 11.01
CA ARG A 38 -10.61 12.28 12.05
C ARG A 38 -12.05 11.89 11.75
N ASP A 39 -12.44 11.89 10.47
CA ASP A 39 -13.78 11.50 10.03
C ASP A 39 -14.01 10.01 10.29
N MET A 40 -13.04 9.15 9.95
CA MET A 40 -13.07 7.72 10.29
C MET A 40 -13.16 7.47 11.79
N ALA A 41 -12.41 8.23 12.61
CA ALA A 41 -12.47 8.16 14.07
C ALA A 41 -13.85 8.59 14.60
N GLN A 42 -14.46 9.62 14.00
CA GLN A 42 -15.81 10.07 14.36
C GLN A 42 -16.86 9.02 14.03
N GLN A 43 -16.76 8.33 12.91
CA GLN A 43 -17.64 7.21 12.57
C GLN A 43 -17.54 6.09 13.62
N MET A 44 -16.32 5.76 14.07
CA MET A 44 -16.10 4.78 15.16
C MET A 44 -16.77 5.24 16.46
N THR A 45 -16.67 6.54 16.79
CA THR A 45 -17.32 7.12 17.98
C THR A 45 -18.84 7.01 17.90
N VAL A 46 -19.42 7.30 16.74
CA VAL A 46 -20.88 7.18 16.53
C VAL A 46 -21.33 5.72 16.63
N ALA A 47 -20.58 4.78 16.05
CA ALA A 47 -20.95 3.37 16.01
C ALA A 47 -20.75 2.64 17.35
N HIS A 48 -19.73 3.01 18.12
CA HIS A 48 -19.25 2.20 19.24
C HIS A 48 -19.04 2.98 20.54
N CYS A 49 -19.37 4.28 20.57
CA CYS A 49 -19.15 5.14 21.73
C CYS A 49 -17.69 5.04 22.24
N ALA A 50 -17.48 4.73 23.51
CA ALA A 50 -16.16 4.66 24.16
C ALA A 50 -15.55 3.24 24.20
N LYS A 51 -16.05 2.29 23.41
CA LYS A 51 -15.64 0.87 23.47
C LYS A 51 -14.12 0.67 23.34
N TYR A 52 -13.48 1.42 22.46
CA TYR A 52 -12.07 1.28 22.13
C TYR A 52 -11.16 2.28 22.87
N VAL A 53 -11.71 3.01 23.84
CA VAL A 53 -10.92 3.94 24.67
C VAL A 53 -9.98 3.16 25.58
N ARG A 54 -8.72 3.60 25.61
CA ARG A 54 -7.69 3.11 26.54
C ARG A 54 -6.96 4.32 27.13
N PRO A 55 -6.52 4.28 28.40
CA PRO A 55 -5.84 5.38 29.03
C PRO A 55 -4.47 5.65 28.38
N ALA A 56 -4.07 6.92 28.31
CA ALA A 56 -2.85 7.35 27.64
C ALA A 56 -1.58 6.66 28.16
N GLU A 57 -1.49 6.46 29.49
CA GLU A 57 -0.38 5.74 30.11
C GLU A 57 -0.24 4.29 29.66
N ALA A 58 -1.36 3.62 29.37
CA ALA A 58 -1.34 2.26 28.83
C ALA A 58 -0.89 2.25 27.37
N VAL A 59 -1.33 3.23 26.58
CA VAL A 59 -0.94 3.37 25.15
C VAL A 59 0.56 3.66 25.01
N LEU A 60 1.11 4.49 25.89
CA LEU A 60 2.50 4.92 25.86
C LEU A 60 3.46 3.97 26.62
N ALA A 61 2.94 2.96 27.31
CA ALA A 61 3.76 2.07 28.12
C ALA A 61 4.78 1.31 27.24
N GLY A 62 6.07 1.49 27.56
CA GLY A 62 7.16 0.83 26.85
C GLY A 62 7.47 1.39 25.45
N THR A 63 6.80 2.47 25.03
CA THR A 63 7.10 3.10 23.75
C THR A 63 8.33 4.02 23.88
N PRO A 64 9.28 4.01 22.91
CA PRO A 64 10.35 5.01 22.87
C PRO A 64 9.77 6.42 22.79
N GLY A 65 10.43 7.42 23.42
CA GLY A 65 10.03 8.81 23.28
C GLY A 65 10.15 9.31 21.84
N LEU A 66 9.33 10.28 21.45
CA LEU A 66 9.52 11.01 20.19
C LEU A 66 10.76 11.91 20.31
N PRO A 67 11.54 12.07 19.23
CA PRO A 67 12.61 13.07 19.20
C PRO A 67 12.00 14.48 19.18
N GLU A 68 12.82 15.49 19.47
CA GLU A 68 12.43 16.89 19.33
C GLU A 68 11.89 17.17 17.91
N ALA A 69 10.88 18.03 17.82
CA ALA A 69 10.09 18.20 16.59
C ALA A 69 10.94 18.76 15.42
N ASP A 70 11.95 19.58 15.71
CA ASP A 70 12.84 20.23 14.76
C ASP A 70 14.02 19.34 14.29
N ARG A 71 14.26 18.20 14.95
CA ARG A 71 15.31 17.26 14.52
C ARG A 71 14.87 16.50 13.26
N ALA A 72 15.71 16.63 12.20
CA ALA A 72 15.48 15.99 10.90
C ALA A 72 16.60 15.03 10.48
N ASP A 73 17.58 14.76 11.35
CA ASP A 73 18.67 13.83 11.10
C ASP A 73 18.18 12.37 11.02
N ASP A 74 19.05 11.47 10.56
CA ASP A 74 18.68 10.08 10.33
C ASP A 74 18.39 9.33 11.64
N GLU A 75 19.02 9.72 12.75
CA GLU A 75 18.74 9.16 14.07
C GLU A 75 17.31 9.53 14.52
N ALA A 76 16.91 10.79 14.35
CA ALA A 76 15.55 11.24 14.67
C ALA A 76 14.50 10.57 13.77
N LYS A 77 14.80 10.36 12.49
CA LYS A 77 13.92 9.59 11.59
C LYS A 77 13.76 8.15 12.08
N GLN A 78 14.86 7.48 12.41
CA GLN A 78 14.81 6.12 12.93
C GLN A 78 14.04 6.04 14.25
N GLN A 79 14.25 7.00 15.16
CA GLN A 79 13.52 7.06 16.43
C GLN A 79 12.01 7.22 16.23
N ARG A 80 11.57 8.05 15.25
CA ARG A 80 10.15 8.19 14.90
C ARG A 80 9.56 6.86 14.38
N GLU A 81 10.32 6.13 13.57
CA GLU A 81 9.87 4.82 13.06
C GLU A 81 9.76 3.80 14.20
N LEU A 82 10.73 3.74 15.12
CA LEU A 82 10.67 2.86 16.29
C LEU A 82 9.50 3.20 17.22
N HIS A 83 9.25 4.50 17.45
CA HIS A 83 8.08 4.95 18.23
C HIS A 83 6.77 4.50 17.59
N LEU A 84 6.64 4.70 16.28
CA LEU A 84 5.45 4.32 15.52
C LEU A 84 5.21 2.80 15.55
N ASP A 85 6.25 2.00 15.37
CA ASP A 85 6.15 0.53 15.43
C ASP A 85 5.78 0.05 16.84
N ALA A 86 6.32 0.68 17.88
CA ALA A 86 5.95 0.39 19.25
C ALA A 86 4.48 0.73 19.54
N LEU A 87 3.98 1.87 19.05
CA LEU A 87 2.56 2.23 19.20
C LEU A 87 1.64 1.25 18.45
N ILE A 88 2.02 0.79 17.26
CA ILE A 88 1.26 -0.25 16.53
C ILE A 88 1.19 -1.54 17.35
N ALA A 89 2.33 -1.98 17.91
CA ALA A 89 2.37 -3.18 18.74
C ALA A 89 1.49 -3.02 19.99
N ARG A 90 1.56 -1.86 20.65
CA ARG A 90 0.69 -1.56 21.82
C ARG A 90 -0.79 -1.51 21.46
N ALA A 91 -1.15 -0.90 20.32
CA ALA A 91 -2.53 -0.87 19.86
C ALA A 91 -3.08 -2.29 19.65
N LYS A 92 -2.31 -3.15 18.98
CA LYS A 92 -2.66 -4.56 18.77
C LYS A 92 -2.85 -5.32 20.10
N GLU A 93 -1.96 -5.09 21.07
CA GLU A 93 -2.04 -5.72 22.38
C GLU A 93 -3.27 -5.23 23.18
N LEU A 94 -3.47 -3.92 23.25
CA LEU A 94 -4.53 -3.30 24.04
C LEU A 94 -5.93 -3.54 23.50
N LEU A 95 -6.06 -3.62 22.19
CA LEU A 95 -7.34 -3.86 21.53
C LEU A 95 -7.60 -5.36 21.31
N GLY A 96 -6.54 -6.19 21.25
CA GLY A 96 -6.71 -7.62 20.97
C GLY A 96 -7.53 -7.86 19.70
N PRO A 97 -8.58 -8.69 19.74
CA PRO A 97 -9.45 -8.95 18.58
C PRO A 97 -10.15 -7.70 18.02
N ASP A 98 -10.35 -6.67 18.83
CA ASP A 98 -10.96 -5.41 18.38
C ASP A 98 -10.03 -4.61 17.44
N TRP A 99 -8.73 -4.92 17.40
CA TRP A 99 -7.81 -4.33 16.42
C TRP A 99 -8.22 -4.63 14.97
N ASP A 100 -8.70 -5.83 14.72
CA ASP A 100 -9.16 -6.22 13.38
C ASP A 100 -10.30 -5.33 12.90
N TYR A 101 -11.20 -4.95 13.81
CA TYR A 101 -12.27 -3.99 13.48
C TYR A 101 -11.70 -2.61 13.12
N VAL A 102 -10.80 -2.05 13.93
CA VAL A 102 -10.20 -0.73 13.68
C VAL A 102 -9.47 -0.70 12.33
N HIS A 103 -8.66 -1.74 12.09
CA HIS A 103 -7.91 -1.90 10.85
C HIS A 103 -8.83 -2.03 9.63
N GLN A 104 -9.86 -2.88 9.73
CA GLN A 104 -10.80 -3.13 8.63
C GLN A 104 -11.70 -1.92 8.37
N HIS A 105 -12.12 -1.19 9.42
CA HIS A 105 -12.88 0.04 9.28
C HIS A 105 -12.08 1.09 8.49
N ALA A 106 -10.83 1.36 8.90
CA ALA A 106 -9.98 2.31 8.20
C ALA A 106 -9.73 1.92 6.73
N LEU A 107 -9.53 0.63 6.44
CA LEU A 107 -9.38 0.12 5.09
C LEU A 107 -10.65 0.32 4.26
N ASN A 108 -11.81 -0.08 4.79
CA ASN A 108 -13.07 -0.03 4.07
C ASN A 108 -13.49 1.40 3.72
N GLU A 109 -13.31 2.34 4.65
CA GLU A 109 -13.60 3.76 4.41
C GLU A 109 -12.73 4.33 3.27
N GLN A 110 -11.42 4.04 3.29
CA GLN A 110 -10.52 4.49 2.21
C GLN A 110 -10.84 3.82 0.87
N LEU A 111 -11.18 2.53 0.86
CA LEU A 111 -11.60 1.85 -0.36
C LEU A 111 -12.93 2.39 -0.89
N ALA A 112 -13.88 2.70 -0.01
CA ALA A 112 -15.16 3.30 -0.41
C ALA A 112 -14.94 4.68 -1.04
N ASP A 113 -14.10 5.52 -0.45
CA ASP A 113 -13.75 6.84 -0.99
C ASP A 113 -13.05 6.74 -2.36
N CYS A 114 -12.06 5.84 -2.48
CA CYS A 114 -11.40 5.59 -3.76
C CYS A 114 -12.37 5.08 -4.85
N ARG A 115 -13.29 4.20 -4.48
CA ARG A 115 -14.31 3.68 -5.42
C ARG A 115 -15.24 4.80 -5.89
N ASP A 116 -15.74 5.62 -4.98
CA ASP A 116 -16.61 6.74 -5.29
C ASP A 116 -15.93 7.73 -6.23
N ASP A 117 -14.69 8.12 -5.95
CA ASP A 117 -13.94 9.03 -6.81
C ASP A 117 -13.68 8.48 -8.21
N LEU A 118 -13.33 7.21 -8.32
CA LEU A 118 -13.10 6.56 -9.62
C LEU A 118 -14.40 6.39 -10.39
N GLU A 119 -15.49 6.01 -9.73
CA GLU A 119 -16.82 5.89 -10.32
C GLU A 119 -17.29 7.22 -10.89
N GLN A 120 -17.18 8.29 -10.10
CA GLN A 120 -17.52 9.65 -10.56
C GLN A 120 -16.59 10.15 -11.68
N PHE A 121 -15.37 9.65 -11.75
CA PHE A 121 -14.44 9.92 -12.85
C PHE A 121 -14.75 9.08 -14.11
N GLY A 122 -15.68 8.15 -14.04
CA GLY A 122 -16.06 7.24 -15.13
C GLY A 122 -15.04 6.10 -15.32
N VAL A 123 -14.37 5.68 -14.24
CA VAL A 123 -13.48 4.52 -14.20
C VAL A 123 -14.09 3.44 -13.33
N HIS A 124 -14.53 2.35 -13.95
CA HIS A 124 -15.20 1.23 -13.29
C HIS A 124 -14.28 0.00 -13.30
N PHE A 125 -14.16 -0.65 -12.14
CA PHE A 125 -13.42 -1.90 -12.00
C PHE A 125 -14.37 -3.06 -11.76
N ASP A 126 -14.25 -4.12 -12.55
CA ASP A 126 -15.04 -5.36 -12.36
C ASP A 126 -14.63 -6.09 -11.09
N VAL A 127 -13.35 -6.04 -10.72
CA VAL A 127 -12.79 -6.73 -9.56
C VAL A 127 -11.86 -5.81 -8.79
N TRP A 128 -12.17 -5.61 -7.51
CA TRP A 128 -11.26 -5.02 -6.52
C TRP A 128 -10.55 -6.16 -5.79
N PHE A 129 -9.33 -6.44 -6.23
CA PHE A 129 -8.58 -7.59 -5.74
C PHE A 129 -7.87 -7.26 -4.41
N SER A 130 -8.03 -8.16 -3.42
CA SER A 130 -7.34 -8.07 -2.13
C SER A 130 -6.04 -8.84 -2.18
N GLU A 131 -4.90 -8.17 -1.95
CA GLU A 131 -3.60 -8.83 -1.83
C GLU A 131 -3.57 -9.78 -0.62
N LYS A 132 -4.25 -9.42 0.48
CA LYS A 132 -4.38 -10.29 1.66
C LYS A 132 -4.99 -11.64 1.31
N ALA A 133 -5.92 -11.70 0.35
CA ALA A 133 -6.52 -12.94 -0.10
C ALA A 133 -5.50 -13.94 -0.67
N LEU A 134 -4.36 -13.49 -1.20
CA LEU A 134 -3.29 -14.37 -1.66
C LEU A 134 -2.68 -15.20 -0.52
N TYR A 135 -2.62 -14.62 0.67
CA TYR A 135 -2.13 -15.28 1.88
C TYR A 135 -3.22 -16.13 2.52
N ASP A 136 -4.40 -15.59 2.70
CA ASP A 136 -5.53 -16.25 3.36
C ASP A 136 -5.97 -17.53 2.62
N THR A 137 -5.88 -17.53 1.29
CA THR A 137 -6.17 -18.71 0.44
C THR A 137 -4.99 -19.66 0.29
N GLY A 138 -3.82 -19.33 0.85
CA GLY A 138 -2.60 -20.11 0.72
C GLY A 138 -1.95 -20.05 -0.67
N LEU A 139 -2.38 -19.12 -1.54
CA LEU A 139 -1.88 -19.07 -2.92
C LEU A 139 -0.39 -18.73 -2.99
N VAL A 140 0.11 -17.88 -2.08
CA VAL A 140 1.56 -17.57 -2.00
C VAL A 140 2.36 -18.82 -1.69
N ALA A 141 1.94 -19.61 -0.69
CA ALA A 141 2.60 -20.88 -0.31
C ALA A 141 2.58 -21.88 -1.47
N ARG A 142 1.41 -22.04 -2.12
CA ARG A 142 1.24 -22.91 -3.29
C ARG A 142 2.16 -22.49 -4.43
N CYS A 143 2.26 -21.20 -4.72
CA CYS A 143 3.10 -20.67 -5.78
C CYS A 143 4.58 -20.95 -5.53
N VAL A 144 5.08 -20.72 -4.32
CA VAL A 144 6.47 -21.02 -3.94
C VAL A 144 6.74 -22.52 -4.02
N ALA A 145 5.80 -23.37 -3.57
CA ALA A 145 5.93 -24.82 -3.68
C ALA A 145 6.00 -25.30 -5.14
N LEU A 146 5.19 -24.74 -6.04
CA LEU A 146 5.27 -25.03 -7.49
C LEU A 146 6.64 -24.68 -8.09
N LEU A 147 7.20 -23.53 -7.73
CA LEU A 147 8.53 -23.14 -8.19
C LEU A 147 9.64 -24.06 -7.61
N GLU A 148 9.45 -24.54 -6.39
CA GLU A 148 10.37 -25.48 -5.73
C GLU A 148 10.32 -26.86 -6.41
N GLU A 149 9.13 -27.38 -6.69
CA GLU A 149 8.91 -28.63 -7.43
C GLU A 149 9.55 -28.59 -8.82
N LYS A 150 9.51 -27.45 -9.48
CA LYS A 150 10.15 -27.21 -10.80
C LYS A 150 11.68 -26.99 -10.70
N GLY A 151 12.27 -27.01 -9.50
CA GLY A 151 13.72 -26.81 -9.31
C GLY A 151 14.19 -25.36 -9.42
N HIS A 152 13.26 -24.40 -9.38
CA HIS A 152 13.58 -22.97 -9.51
C HIS A 152 13.80 -22.27 -8.16
N ILE A 153 13.68 -22.98 -7.06
CA ILE A 153 13.97 -22.51 -5.71
C ILE A 153 15.19 -23.25 -5.14
N TYR A 154 16.02 -22.53 -4.39
CA TYR A 154 17.08 -23.11 -3.57
C TYR A 154 17.12 -22.46 -2.19
N LEU A 155 17.72 -23.17 -1.23
CA LEU A 155 17.93 -22.69 0.14
C LEU A 155 19.32 -22.08 0.27
N GLN A 156 19.41 -20.89 0.83
CA GLN A 156 20.66 -20.26 1.22
C GLN A 156 20.44 -19.42 2.48
N ASN A 157 21.28 -19.67 3.49
CA ASN A 157 21.20 -19.00 4.80
C ASN A 157 19.79 -19.04 5.43
N GLY A 158 19.13 -20.19 5.36
CA GLY A 158 17.77 -20.37 5.89
C GLY A 158 16.63 -19.75 5.06
N ALA A 159 16.93 -18.94 4.04
CA ALA A 159 15.95 -18.32 3.17
C ALA A 159 15.76 -19.12 1.86
N LYS A 160 14.55 -19.07 1.30
CA LYS A 160 14.26 -19.61 -0.04
C LYS A 160 14.50 -18.52 -1.10
N TRP A 161 15.30 -18.89 -2.09
CA TRP A 161 15.70 -18.01 -3.20
C TRP A 161 15.17 -18.54 -4.52
N PHE A 162 14.55 -17.67 -5.30
CA PHE A 162 14.17 -17.94 -6.67
C PHE A 162 15.33 -17.66 -7.61
N ARG A 163 15.63 -18.61 -8.53
CA ARG A 163 16.67 -18.52 -9.56
C ARG A 163 16.28 -17.57 -10.69
N SER A 164 16.00 -16.32 -10.37
CA SER A 164 15.52 -15.35 -11.35
C SER A 164 16.56 -15.01 -12.43
N THR A 165 17.85 -15.18 -12.14
CA THR A 165 18.92 -15.04 -13.14
C THR A 165 18.80 -16.01 -14.31
N ALA A 166 18.29 -17.21 -14.07
CA ALA A 166 18.02 -18.20 -15.11
C ALA A 166 16.94 -17.75 -16.11
N PHE A 167 16.17 -16.72 -15.76
CA PHE A 167 15.05 -16.19 -16.55
C PHE A 167 15.26 -14.74 -16.99
N GLY A 168 16.48 -14.18 -16.81
CA GLY A 168 16.85 -12.87 -17.33
C GLY A 168 16.78 -11.71 -16.32
N ASP A 169 16.64 -11.97 -15.02
CA ASP A 169 16.87 -10.95 -13.98
C ASP A 169 18.37 -10.79 -13.70
N GLU A 170 18.77 -9.67 -13.11
CA GLU A 170 20.17 -9.37 -12.79
C GLU A 170 20.72 -10.23 -11.64
N LYS A 171 19.86 -10.66 -10.71
CA LYS A 171 20.23 -11.46 -9.54
C LYS A 171 19.06 -12.33 -9.06
N ASP A 172 19.39 -13.41 -8.36
CA ASP A 172 18.38 -14.25 -7.69
C ASP A 172 17.68 -13.49 -6.58
N ARG A 173 16.45 -13.87 -6.27
CA ARG A 173 15.57 -13.14 -5.36
C ARG A 173 15.03 -14.00 -4.23
N VAL A 174 15.05 -13.45 -3.02
CA VAL A 174 14.41 -14.10 -1.87
C VAL A 174 12.90 -14.07 -2.05
N VAL A 175 12.27 -15.22 -1.93
CA VAL A 175 10.80 -15.39 -1.92
C VAL A 175 10.27 -15.70 -0.52
N GLN A 176 11.08 -16.36 0.33
CA GLN A 176 10.74 -16.60 1.74
C GLN A 176 12.00 -16.36 2.59
N ARG A 177 11.86 -15.54 3.62
CA ARG A 177 12.93 -15.21 4.55
C ARG A 177 13.22 -16.37 5.50
N GLU A 178 14.36 -16.34 6.20
CA GLU A 178 14.75 -17.34 7.22
C GLU A 178 13.72 -17.50 8.34
N ASN A 179 13.00 -16.44 8.68
CA ASN A 179 11.92 -16.45 9.67
C ASN A 179 10.58 -17.01 9.15
N GLY A 180 10.56 -17.55 7.92
CA GLY A 180 9.38 -18.14 7.30
C GLY A 180 8.43 -17.15 6.63
N LEU A 181 8.66 -15.83 6.74
CA LEU A 181 7.81 -14.81 6.11
C LEU A 181 8.10 -14.70 4.61
N TYR A 182 7.04 -14.67 3.82
CA TYR A 182 7.15 -14.40 2.39
C TYR A 182 7.51 -12.95 2.11
N THR A 183 8.20 -12.73 1.00
CA THR A 183 8.52 -11.38 0.52
C THR A 183 7.39 -10.85 -0.36
N TYR A 184 7.38 -9.55 -0.61
CA TYR A 184 6.45 -8.94 -1.59
C TYR A 184 6.61 -9.55 -2.99
N PHE A 185 7.81 -9.97 -3.34
CA PHE A 185 8.02 -10.64 -4.63
C PHE A 185 7.29 -11.99 -4.71
N ALA A 186 7.23 -12.73 -3.63
CA ALA A 186 6.46 -13.99 -3.59
C ALA A 186 4.96 -13.74 -3.79
N SER A 187 4.39 -12.68 -3.18
CA SER A 187 2.99 -12.30 -3.41
C SER A 187 2.74 -11.81 -4.83
N ASP A 188 3.69 -11.07 -5.41
CA ASP A 188 3.60 -10.65 -6.82
C ASP A 188 3.58 -11.83 -7.79
N ILE A 189 4.44 -12.85 -7.56
CA ILE A 189 4.44 -14.07 -8.38
C ILE A 189 3.09 -14.79 -8.25
N ALA A 190 2.59 -14.93 -7.03
CA ALA A 190 1.30 -15.57 -6.76
C ALA A 190 0.13 -14.79 -7.38
N TYR A 191 0.18 -13.47 -7.38
CA TYR A 191 -0.84 -12.66 -8.01
C TYR A 191 -0.83 -12.82 -9.55
N HIS A 192 0.36 -12.92 -10.16
CA HIS A 192 0.45 -13.21 -11.60
C HIS A 192 -0.08 -14.60 -11.90
N LEU A 193 0.26 -15.63 -11.10
CA LEU A 193 -0.35 -16.96 -11.24
C LEU A 193 -1.88 -16.89 -11.20
N ASN A 194 -2.45 -16.15 -10.24
CA ASN A 194 -3.89 -15.95 -10.15
C ASN A 194 -4.48 -15.29 -11.42
N LYS A 195 -3.82 -14.25 -11.95
CA LYS A 195 -4.27 -13.59 -13.19
C LYS A 195 -4.33 -14.56 -14.37
N PHE A 196 -3.32 -15.41 -14.51
CA PHE A 196 -3.29 -16.42 -15.58
C PHE A 196 -4.32 -17.52 -15.37
N GLU A 197 -4.53 -17.99 -14.13
CA GLU A 197 -5.53 -19.01 -13.79
C GLU A 197 -6.96 -18.53 -14.01
N ARG A 198 -7.20 -17.21 -14.02
CA ARG A 198 -8.50 -16.62 -14.39
C ARG A 198 -8.84 -16.76 -15.87
N GLY A 199 -7.91 -17.23 -16.70
CA GLY A 199 -8.17 -17.63 -18.08
C GLY A 199 -8.22 -16.49 -19.10
N PHE A 200 -7.66 -15.33 -18.81
CA PHE A 200 -7.59 -14.21 -19.76
C PHE A 200 -6.64 -14.51 -20.93
N ASP A 201 -7.00 -14.05 -22.12
CA ASP A 201 -6.14 -14.11 -23.29
C ASP A 201 -4.94 -13.16 -23.21
N LYS A 202 -5.08 -12.08 -22.45
CA LYS A 202 -4.04 -11.08 -22.24
C LYS A 202 -4.06 -10.59 -20.79
N VAL A 203 -2.88 -10.51 -20.18
CA VAL A 203 -2.66 -9.93 -18.85
C VAL A 203 -1.88 -8.64 -19.02
N ILE A 204 -2.46 -7.50 -18.68
CA ILE A 204 -1.85 -6.18 -18.82
C ILE A 204 -1.61 -5.61 -17.44
N ASN A 205 -0.33 -5.37 -17.10
CA ASN A 205 0.05 -4.62 -15.92
C ASN A 205 0.27 -3.15 -16.29
N ILE A 206 -0.28 -2.24 -15.51
CA ILE A 206 -0.07 -0.79 -15.65
C ILE A 206 0.80 -0.37 -14.46
N TRP A 207 2.05 0.05 -14.74
CA TRP A 207 3.04 0.40 -13.73
C TRP A 207 3.61 1.80 -13.94
N GLY A 208 4.06 2.43 -12.85
CA GLY A 208 4.88 3.63 -12.95
C GLY A 208 6.19 3.35 -13.70
N ALA A 209 6.71 4.33 -14.41
CA ALA A 209 7.95 4.18 -15.21
C ALA A 209 9.18 3.80 -14.38
N ASP A 210 9.18 4.13 -13.08
CA ASP A 210 10.20 3.74 -12.11
C ASP A 210 10.27 2.21 -11.88
N HIS A 211 9.22 1.46 -12.23
CA HIS A 211 9.19 0.00 -12.15
C HIS A 211 9.72 -0.72 -13.41
N HIS A 212 10.31 -0.01 -14.39
CA HIS A 212 10.84 -0.62 -15.60
C HIS A 212 11.78 -1.81 -15.33
N GLY A 213 12.70 -1.66 -14.36
CA GLY A 213 13.64 -2.72 -13.97
C GLY A 213 12.99 -3.96 -13.31
N TYR A 214 11.70 -3.89 -12.98
CA TYR A 214 10.96 -5.00 -12.40
C TYR A 214 10.37 -5.94 -13.46
N ILE A 215 10.25 -5.51 -14.71
CA ILE A 215 9.65 -6.27 -15.82
C ILE A 215 10.35 -7.62 -16.07
N PRO A 216 11.69 -7.68 -16.21
CA PRO A 216 12.39 -8.97 -16.42
C PRO A 216 12.12 -9.96 -15.29
N ARG A 217 12.07 -9.48 -14.04
CA ARG A 217 11.82 -10.28 -12.86
C ARG A 217 10.46 -10.97 -12.89
N VAL A 218 9.39 -10.22 -13.16
CA VAL A 218 8.03 -10.77 -13.24
C VAL A 218 7.86 -11.66 -14.46
N SER A 219 8.37 -11.25 -15.63
CA SER A 219 8.35 -12.07 -16.82
C SER A 219 9.11 -13.40 -16.63
N GLY A 220 10.21 -13.36 -15.88
CA GLY A 220 10.97 -14.55 -15.50
C GLY A 220 10.18 -15.50 -14.61
N ALA A 221 9.47 -14.96 -13.62
CA ALA A 221 8.63 -15.75 -12.74
C ALA A 221 7.45 -16.41 -13.48
N VAL A 222 6.82 -15.69 -14.42
CA VAL A 222 5.75 -16.24 -15.27
C VAL A 222 6.28 -17.41 -16.10
N LYS A 223 7.47 -17.28 -16.70
CA LYS A 223 8.13 -18.38 -17.45
C LYS A 223 8.46 -19.58 -16.55
N ALA A 224 8.96 -19.32 -15.33
CA ALA A 224 9.32 -20.35 -14.38
C ALA A 224 8.10 -21.18 -13.91
N LEU A 225 6.90 -20.60 -13.98
CA LEU A 225 5.64 -21.29 -13.72
C LEU A 225 5.07 -22.02 -14.93
N ASP A 226 5.81 -22.09 -16.06
CA ASP A 226 5.37 -22.63 -17.36
C ASP A 226 4.12 -21.93 -17.93
N LEU A 227 3.94 -20.66 -17.57
CA LEU A 227 2.87 -19.83 -18.11
C LEU A 227 3.32 -19.13 -19.40
N ASP A 228 2.37 -18.87 -20.29
CA ASP A 228 2.67 -18.18 -21.56
C ASP A 228 3.01 -16.71 -21.34
N ALA A 229 4.29 -16.40 -21.21
CA ALA A 229 4.76 -15.03 -20.99
C ALA A 229 4.42 -14.06 -22.15
N ALA A 230 4.05 -14.57 -23.34
CA ALA A 230 3.61 -13.71 -24.44
C ALA A 230 2.24 -13.05 -24.16
N LYS A 231 1.46 -13.63 -23.25
CA LYS A 231 0.21 -13.03 -22.79
C LYS A 231 0.42 -11.86 -21.83
N LEU A 232 1.60 -11.74 -21.20
CA LEU A 232 1.92 -10.65 -20.26
C LEU A 232 2.38 -9.42 -21.01
N GLN A 233 1.71 -8.31 -20.80
CA GLN A 233 2.05 -6.99 -21.29
C GLN A 233 2.24 -6.01 -20.14
N VAL A 234 3.28 -5.19 -20.17
CA VAL A 234 3.48 -4.12 -19.19
C VAL A 234 3.37 -2.77 -19.89
N ALA A 235 2.42 -1.96 -19.48
CA ALA A 235 2.28 -0.57 -19.89
C ALA A 235 2.91 0.32 -18.81
N LEU A 236 3.98 1.02 -19.17
CA LEU A 236 4.64 1.98 -18.29
C LEU A 236 3.97 3.36 -18.41
N VAL A 237 3.69 3.98 -17.27
CA VAL A 237 3.10 5.30 -17.20
C VAL A 237 4.09 6.26 -16.55
N GLN A 238 4.37 7.37 -17.23
CA GLN A 238 5.22 8.43 -16.72
C GLN A 238 4.52 9.27 -15.65
N PHE A 239 5.32 9.97 -14.84
CA PHE A 239 4.80 10.86 -13.82
C PHE A 239 4.02 12.02 -14.46
N ALA A 240 2.84 12.29 -13.89
CA ALA A 240 2.15 13.54 -14.07
C ALA A 240 2.58 14.50 -12.95
N VAL A 241 2.90 15.73 -13.31
CA VAL A 241 3.27 16.78 -12.36
C VAL A 241 2.19 17.84 -12.38
N LEU A 242 1.62 18.12 -11.21
CA LEU A 242 0.64 19.19 -11.05
C LEU A 242 1.35 20.48 -10.67
N TYR A 243 0.94 21.57 -11.33
CA TYR A 243 1.36 22.92 -11.03
C TYR A 243 0.14 23.74 -10.60
N ARG A 244 0.37 24.75 -9.79
CA ARG A 244 -0.62 25.75 -9.45
C ARG A 244 0.06 27.11 -9.49
N ASN A 245 -0.40 27.99 -10.40
CA ASN A 245 0.24 29.29 -10.66
C ASN A 245 1.75 29.17 -10.99
N GLY A 246 2.13 28.19 -11.80
CA GLY A 246 3.51 27.94 -12.18
C GLY A 246 4.40 27.34 -11.09
N GLN A 247 3.86 27.01 -9.91
CA GLN A 247 4.58 26.34 -8.84
C GLN A 247 4.13 24.87 -8.73
N LYS A 248 5.10 23.97 -8.57
CA LYS A 248 4.83 22.55 -8.38
C LYS A 248 4.01 22.31 -7.11
N ALA A 249 2.86 21.67 -7.26
CA ALA A 249 2.04 21.28 -6.12
C ALA A 249 2.74 20.19 -5.28
N SER A 250 2.69 20.35 -3.95
CA SER A 250 3.17 19.31 -3.02
C SER A 250 2.26 18.07 -3.08
N MET A 251 2.86 16.89 -3.06
CA MET A 251 2.13 15.62 -3.16
C MET A 251 2.64 14.65 -2.08
N SER A 252 2.07 14.73 -0.87
CA SER A 252 2.40 13.85 0.24
C SER A 252 1.15 13.35 0.95
N THR A 253 0.84 12.07 0.77
CA THR A 253 -0.33 11.44 1.42
C THR A 253 -0.21 11.39 2.95
N ARG A 254 0.99 11.27 3.49
CA ARG A 254 1.19 11.22 4.96
C ARG A 254 1.02 12.59 5.61
N SER A 255 1.51 13.66 5.01
CA SER A 255 1.30 15.02 5.52
C SER A 255 -0.13 15.52 5.29
N GLY A 256 -0.91 14.86 4.43
CA GLY A 256 -2.24 15.31 4.02
C GLY A 256 -2.21 16.45 3.00
N GLU A 257 -1.04 16.75 2.45
CA GLU A 257 -0.83 17.79 1.43
C GLU A 257 -0.76 17.13 0.05
N PHE A 258 -1.88 16.97 -0.62
CA PHE A 258 -1.95 16.46 -1.99
C PHE A 258 -3.23 16.95 -2.66
N VAL A 259 -3.17 17.10 -3.99
CA VAL A 259 -4.35 17.41 -4.80
C VAL A 259 -5.06 16.08 -5.10
N THR A 260 -6.28 15.95 -4.62
CA THR A 260 -7.09 14.75 -4.85
C THR A 260 -7.67 14.75 -6.28
N LEU A 261 -8.02 13.56 -6.78
CA LEU A 261 -8.78 13.44 -8.02
C LEU A 261 -10.11 14.21 -7.94
N ARG A 262 -10.75 14.21 -6.76
CA ARG A 262 -11.99 14.93 -6.47
C ARG A 262 -11.83 16.45 -6.61
N GLU A 263 -10.75 17.01 -6.04
CA GLU A 263 -10.43 18.44 -6.18
C GLU A 263 -10.16 18.81 -7.64
N LEU A 264 -9.30 18.02 -8.32
CA LEU A 264 -9.01 18.25 -9.72
C LEU A 264 -10.28 18.24 -10.58
N ARG A 265 -11.16 17.26 -10.41
CA ARG A 265 -12.46 17.19 -11.11
C ARG A 265 -13.37 18.37 -10.77
N GLY A 266 -13.37 18.80 -9.50
CA GLY A 266 -14.16 19.94 -9.03
C GLY A 266 -13.72 21.25 -9.67
N GLU A 267 -12.43 21.44 -9.89
CA GLU A 267 -11.86 22.64 -10.47
C GLU A 267 -12.04 22.74 -12.00
N VAL A 268 -11.78 21.65 -12.72
CA VAL A 268 -11.73 21.67 -14.20
C VAL A 268 -12.79 20.80 -14.89
N GLY A 269 -13.49 19.95 -14.15
CA GLY A 269 -14.49 19.01 -14.65
C GLY A 269 -13.90 17.69 -15.18
N ASN A 270 -14.72 16.63 -15.21
CA ASN A 270 -14.31 15.29 -15.66
C ASN A 270 -13.81 15.30 -17.11
N ASP A 271 -14.51 15.95 -18.02
CA ASP A 271 -14.19 15.93 -19.46
C ASP A 271 -12.83 16.57 -19.73
N ALA A 272 -12.53 17.70 -19.08
CA ALA A 272 -11.24 18.35 -19.20
C ALA A 272 -10.12 17.46 -18.63
N CYS A 273 -10.29 16.89 -17.44
CA CYS A 273 -9.31 15.96 -16.87
C CYS A 273 -9.03 14.78 -17.81
N ARG A 274 -10.08 14.10 -18.29
CA ARG A 274 -9.96 12.94 -19.18
C ARG A 274 -9.32 13.31 -20.51
N PHE A 275 -9.68 14.46 -21.08
CA PHE A 275 -9.07 14.96 -22.30
C PHE A 275 -7.57 15.17 -22.15
N PHE A 276 -7.14 15.85 -21.08
CA PHE A 276 -5.72 16.09 -20.83
C PHE A 276 -4.93 14.81 -20.60
N TYR A 277 -5.48 13.84 -19.86
CA TYR A 277 -4.84 12.53 -19.70
C TYR A 277 -4.75 11.77 -21.03
N ALA A 278 -5.74 11.86 -21.90
CA ALA A 278 -5.74 11.20 -23.20
C ALA A 278 -4.88 11.92 -24.27
N LEU A 279 -4.55 13.19 -24.06
CA LEU A 279 -3.78 14.01 -25.00
C LEU A 279 -2.33 13.56 -25.13
N ARG A 280 -1.79 12.93 -24.11
CA ARG A 280 -0.40 12.41 -24.06
C ARG A 280 -0.38 10.91 -24.08
N LYS A 281 0.67 10.33 -24.66
CA LYS A 281 0.94 8.89 -24.51
C LYS A 281 1.34 8.61 -23.07
N SER A 282 1.04 7.42 -22.59
CA SER A 282 1.33 7.00 -21.20
C SER A 282 2.81 7.08 -20.83
N ASP A 283 3.71 6.94 -21.80
CA ASP A 283 5.16 6.99 -21.64
C ASP A 283 5.75 8.41 -21.71
N GLN A 284 4.92 9.44 -21.89
CA GLN A 284 5.32 10.84 -21.95
C GLN A 284 5.01 11.56 -20.63
N HIS A 285 5.88 12.49 -20.25
CA HIS A 285 5.61 13.39 -19.13
C HIS A 285 4.38 14.26 -19.39
N LEU A 286 3.56 14.43 -18.37
CA LEU A 286 2.42 15.30 -18.36
C LEU A 286 2.60 16.36 -17.28
N ASP A 287 2.70 17.62 -17.69
CA ASP A 287 2.61 18.77 -16.80
C ASP A 287 1.19 19.34 -16.89
N PHE A 288 0.53 19.44 -15.75
CA PHE A 288 -0.83 19.93 -15.63
C PHE A 288 -0.83 21.16 -14.72
N ASP A 289 -1.08 22.34 -15.27
CA ASP A 289 -1.18 23.59 -14.52
C ASP A 289 -2.66 23.91 -14.28
N LEU A 290 -3.02 24.05 -12.99
CA LEU A 290 -4.39 24.28 -12.49
C LEU A 290 -4.70 25.76 -12.38
#